data_c28999c88ed56572d5ba1a4277865deb
#
_entry.id   c28999c88ed56572d5ba1a4277865deb
#
_cell.length_a   1.000
_cell.length_b   1.000
_cell.length_c   1.000
_cell.angle_alpha   90.00
_cell.angle_beta   90.00
_cell.angle_gamma   90.00
#
_symmetry.space_group_name_H-M   'P 1'
#
loop_
_entity.id
_entity.type
_entity.pdbx_description
1 polymer ?
#
loop_
_entity_poly.entity_id
_entity_poly.type
_entity_poly.pdbx_seq_one_letter_code
_entity_poly.pdbx_strand_id
1 'polypeptide(L)'
;MTLPGLNHYVKNREELLSLVIETFYDSEESNAPTTLGATINHCDQSDSATKECRHLPSALHETVCFNANRPELVALFMRLAIEASDPQHPAHEFYQNRHGSILTDMTSVDWELPEEYRDPERLHDLIVTAFFAMDGVQIQSLTNPNESMMQLWERAERILFPSPTWDGYR
;
A
#
# COMPACT_ATOMS: atom_id res chain seq x y z
N MET A 1 -5.90 20.35 -23.32
CA MET A 1 -4.66 20.91 -22.75
C MET A 1 -3.58 20.78 -23.81
N THR A 2 -2.84 21.83 -24.15
CA THR A 2 -1.78 21.78 -25.16
C THR A 2 -0.42 21.52 -24.49
N LEU A 3 0.52 20.89 -25.20
CA LEU A 3 1.88 20.60 -24.68
C LEU A 3 2.58 21.83 -24.06
N PRO A 4 2.48 23.05 -24.67
CA PRO A 4 3.00 24.28 -24.05
C PRO A 4 2.33 24.67 -22.74
N GLY A 5 1.04 24.34 -22.56
CA GLY A 5 0.32 24.59 -21.32
C GLY A 5 0.75 23.66 -20.18
N LEU A 6 1.10 22.40 -20.49
CA LEU A 6 1.61 21.44 -19.50
C LEU A 6 2.98 21.88 -18.95
N ASN A 7 3.88 22.33 -19.85
CA ASN A 7 5.22 22.80 -19.46
C ASN A 7 5.23 24.07 -18.57
N HIS A 8 4.08 24.72 -18.40
CA HIS A 8 3.93 25.82 -17.46
C HIS A 8 3.75 25.35 -16.02
N TYR A 9 3.21 24.12 -15.84
CA TYR A 9 2.91 23.54 -14.53
C TYR A 9 3.96 22.51 -14.07
N VAL A 10 4.73 21.96 -15.00
CA VAL A 10 5.68 20.87 -14.75
C VAL A 10 7.00 21.18 -15.46
N LYS A 11 8.10 21.24 -14.71
CA LYS A 11 9.41 21.68 -15.25
C LYS A 11 10.14 20.58 -16.01
N ASN A 12 9.95 19.32 -15.61
CA ASN A 12 10.63 18.18 -16.21
C ASN A 12 9.78 16.91 -16.10
N ARG A 13 10.28 15.81 -16.67
CA ARG A 13 9.61 14.52 -16.66
C ARG A 13 9.47 13.92 -15.26
N GLU A 14 10.49 14.07 -14.41
CA GLU A 14 10.50 13.54 -13.05
C GLU A 14 9.41 14.22 -12.19
N GLU A 15 9.25 15.53 -12.30
CA GLU A 15 8.20 16.28 -11.62
C GLU A 15 6.79 15.85 -12.09
N LEU A 16 6.62 15.56 -13.39
CA LEU A 16 5.37 15.02 -13.91
C LEU A 16 5.06 13.63 -13.33
N LEU A 17 6.06 12.75 -13.27
CA LEU A 17 5.88 11.40 -12.75
C LEU A 17 5.60 11.40 -11.24
N SER A 18 6.23 12.30 -10.49
CA SER A 18 5.96 12.50 -9.06
C SER A 18 4.51 12.95 -8.84
N LEU A 19 4.05 13.93 -9.62
CA LEU A 19 2.66 14.40 -9.57
C LEU A 19 1.65 13.29 -9.92
N VAL A 20 1.98 12.41 -10.87
CA VAL A 20 1.13 11.24 -11.21
C VAL A 20 1.02 10.31 -10.00
N ILE A 21 2.13 10.01 -9.32
CA ILE A 21 2.10 9.15 -8.14
C ILE A 21 1.32 9.80 -6.99
N GLU A 22 1.59 11.06 -6.68
CA GLU A 22 0.88 11.81 -5.64
C GLU A 22 -0.63 11.89 -5.90
N THR A 23 -1.02 12.02 -7.18
CA THR A 23 -2.43 12.18 -7.54
C THR A 23 -3.17 10.83 -7.64
N PHE A 24 -2.53 9.78 -8.14
CA PHE A 24 -3.23 8.56 -8.55
C PHE A 24 -2.87 7.32 -7.74
N TYR A 25 -1.75 7.32 -7.00
CA TYR A 25 -1.36 6.15 -6.23
C TYR A 25 -2.08 6.12 -4.87
N ASP A 26 -2.18 7.28 -4.20
CA ASP A 26 -2.80 7.42 -2.89
C ASP A 26 -4.11 8.27 -2.90
N SER A 27 -4.66 8.63 -4.09
CA SER A 27 -5.84 9.50 -4.13
C SER A 27 -7.14 8.74 -3.85
N GLU A 28 -7.96 9.31 -2.98
CA GLU A 28 -9.32 8.86 -2.68
C GLU A 28 -10.30 9.07 -3.86
N GLU A 29 -9.93 9.88 -4.87
CA GLU A 29 -10.82 10.27 -5.97
C GLU A 29 -10.98 9.24 -7.09
N SER A 30 -10.13 8.23 -7.16
CA SER A 30 -10.42 7.10 -8.04
C SER A 30 -11.47 6.22 -7.34
N ASN A 31 -12.62 5.99 -7.97
CA ASN A 31 -13.71 5.13 -7.53
C ASN A 31 -13.31 3.64 -7.33
N ALA A 32 -12.08 3.38 -7.01
CA ALA A 32 -11.51 2.12 -6.61
C ALA A 32 -10.80 2.35 -5.26
N PRO A 33 -10.89 1.43 -4.30
CA PRO A 33 -10.12 1.49 -3.07
C PRO A 33 -8.63 1.42 -3.43
N THR A 34 -8.02 2.59 -3.59
CA THR A 34 -6.69 2.73 -4.21
C THR A 34 -5.56 2.64 -3.22
N THR A 35 -5.89 2.70 -1.96
CA THR A 35 -4.89 2.67 -0.90
C THR A 35 -5.46 2.01 0.33
N LEU A 36 -4.55 1.57 1.16
CA LEU A 36 -4.86 1.11 2.50
C LEU A 36 -5.75 2.12 3.26
N GLY A 37 -5.54 3.43 3.06
CA GLY A 37 -6.38 4.48 3.61
C GLY A 37 -7.82 4.47 3.09
N ALA A 38 -8.03 4.21 1.80
CA ALA A 38 -9.38 4.10 1.23
C ALA A 38 -10.11 2.84 1.74
N THR A 39 -9.40 1.73 1.88
CA THR A 39 -9.95 0.50 2.48
C THR A 39 -10.34 0.76 3.95
N ILE A 40 -9.49 1.44 4.71
CA ILE A 40 -9.76 1.83 6.11
C ILE A 40 -10.97 2.79 6.18
N ASN A 41 -11.01 3.84 5.36
CA ASN A 41 -12.08 4.83 5.35
C ASN A 41 -13.43 4.25 4.90
N HIS A 42 -13.43 3.26 4.00
CA HIS A 42 -14.65 2.59 3.58
C HIS A 42 -15.25 1.73 4.71
N CYS A 43 -14.40 1.17 5.55
CA CYS A 43 -14.85 0.42 6.73
C CYS A 43 -15.48 1.30 7.79
N ASP A 44 -14.96 2.54 8.00
CA ASP A 44 -15.46 3.46 9.00
C ASP A 44 -16.82 4.11 8.63
N GLN A 45 -17.18 4.19 7.35
CA GLN A 45 -18.37 4.92 6.89
C GLN A 45 -19.65 4.07 6.76
N SER A 46 -19.57 2.76 6.88
CA SER A 46 -20.75 1.91 6.79
C SER A 46 -21.20 1.41 8.17
N ASP A 47 -22.37 1.84 8.63
CA ASP A 47 -23.06 1.31 9.83
C ASP A 47 -23.36 -0.22 9.74
N SER A 48 -23.03 -0.84 8.63
CA SER A 48 -23.11 -2.28 8.39
C SER A 48 -21.82 -2.83 7.80
N ALA A 49 -20.67 -2.24 8.16
CA ALA A 49 -19.37 -2.77 7.79
C ALA A 49 -19.32 -4.24 8.19
N THR A 50 -19.16 -5.08 7.22
CA THR A 50 -18.99 -6.50 7.43
C THR A 50 -17.79 -6.69 8.37
N LYS A 51 -17.90 -7.64 9.25
CA LYS A 51 -16.87 -8.02 10.23
C LYS A 51 -15.48 -8.19 9.59
N GLU A 52 -15.44 -8.44 8.28
CA GLU A 52 -14.24 -8.58 7.44
C GLU A 52 -13.37 -7.32 7.31
N CYS A 53 -13.98 -6.12 7.38
CA CYS A 53 -13.23 -4.86 7.27
C CYS A 53 -12.30 -4.56 8.45
N ARG A 54 -12.46 -5.24 9.57
CA ARG A 54 -11.62 -5.07 10.77
C ARG A 54 -10.49 -6.09 10.87
N HIS A 55 -10.33 -6.93 9.88
CA HIS A 55 -9.30 -7.94 9.86
C HIS A 55 -8.08 -7.41 9.09
N LEU A 56 -6.97 -7.25 9.78
CA LEU A 56 -5.72 -6.78 9.20
C LEU A 56 -5.24 -7.63 8.00
N PRO A 57 -5.30 -8.98 8.04
CA PRO A 57 -4.93 -9.79 6.88
C PRO A 57 -5.79 -9.50 5.66
N SER A 58 -7.12 -9.36 5.82
CA SER A 58 -8.04 -9.05 4.71
C SER A 58 -7.73 -7.70 4.07
N ALA A 59 -7.50 -6.66 4.88
CA ALA A 59 -7.15 -5.32 4.38
C ALA A 59 -5.86 -5.31 3.57
N LEU A 60 -4.84 -6.02 4.03
CA LEU A 60 -3.57 -6.15 3.31
C LEU A 60 -3.73 -6.98 2.02
N HIS A 61 -4.52 -8.06 2.07
CA HIS A 61 -4.84 -8.87 0.90
C HIS A 61 -5.54 -8.05 -0.20
N GLU A 62 -6.55 -7.25 0.17
CA GLU A 62 -7.25 -6.36 -0.74
C GLU A 62 -6.30 -5.33 -1.38
N THR A 63 -5.39 -4.75 -0.59
CA THR A 63 -4.38 -3.82 -1.09
C THR A 63 -3.49 -4.49 -2.14
N VAL A 64 -3.03 -5.71 -1.90
CA VAL A 64 -2.20 -6.44 -2.87
C VAL A 64 -3.02 -6.82 -4.11
N CYS A 65 -4.26 -7.25 -3.94
CA CYS A 65 -5.17 -7.55 -5.06
C CYS A 65 -5.37 -6.31 -5.95
N PHE A 66 -5.57 -5.15 -5.33
CA PHE A 66 -5.69 -3.89 -6.05
C PHE A 66 -4.42 -3.56 -6.84
N ASN A 67 -3.25 -3.67 -6.22
CA ASN A 67 -1.96 -3.44 -6.86
C ASN A 67 -1.68 -4.45 -7.99
N ALA A 68 -2.09 -5.70 -7.84
CA ALA A 68 -1.94 -6.73 -8.87
C ALA A 68 -2.69 -6.41 -10.17
N ASN A 69 -3.76 -5.63 -10.08
CA ASN A 69 -4.53 -5.17 -11.24
C ASN A 69 -3.96 -3.89 -11.90
N ARG A 70 -2.86 -3.32 -11.36
CA ARG A 70 -2.27 -2.05 -11.83
C ARG A 70 -0.74 -2.14 -11.95
N PRO A 71 -0.20 -3.13 -12.68
CA PRO A 71 1.23 -3.42 -12.69
C PRO A 71 2.10 -2.26 -13.20
N GLU A 72 1.60 -1.45 -14.16
CA GLU A 72 2.35 -0.29 -14.66
C GLU A 72 2.48 0.81 -13.60
N LEU A 73 1.44 1.03 -12.79
CA LEU A 73 1.49 2.01 -11.71
C LEU A 73 2.39 1.55 -10.58
N VAL A 74 2.34 0.26 -10.24
CA VAL A 74 3.27 -0.35 -9.26
C VAL A 74 4.71 -0.24 -9.75
N ALA A 75 4.98 -0.53 -11.02
CA ALA A 75 6.31 -0.40 -11.61
C ALA A 75 6.83 1.05 -11.55
N LEU A 76 5.95 2.02 -11.84
CA LEU A 76 6.28 3.44 -11.72
C LEU A 76 6.59 3.81 -10.26
N PHE A 77 5.73 3.41 -9.33
CA PHE A 77 5.91 3.65 -7.91
C PHE A 77 7.25 3.11 -7.40
N MET A 78 7.55 1.84 -7.66
CA MET A 78 8.78 1.19 -7.22
C MET A 78 10.04 1.86 -7.81
N ARG A 79 9.99 2.25 -9.08
CA ARG A 79 11.11 2.96 -9.71
C ARG A 79 11.34 4.32 -9.06
N LEU A 80 10.29 5.11 -8.89
CA LEU A 80 10.40 6.43 -8.28
C LEU A 80 10.81 6.36 -6.81
N ALA A 81 10.44 5.31 -6.08
CA ALA A 81 10.89 5.12 -4.70
C ALA A 81 12.42 5.01 -4.61
N ILE A 82 13.05 4.33 -5.59
CA ILE A 82 14.51 4.22 -5.66
C ILE A 82 15.14 5.55 -6.07
N GLU A 83 14.60 6.22 -7.10
CA GLU A 83 15.08 7.51 -7.58
C GLU A 83 14.95 8.59 -6.49
N ALA A 84 13.88 8.56 -5.71
CA ALA A 84 13.59 9.46 -4.59
C ALA A 84 14.53 9.27 -3.38
N SER A 85 15.46 8.33 -3.40
CA SER A 85 16.55 8.27 -2.41
C SER A 85 17.49 9.47 -2.51
N ASP A 86 17.52 10.14 -3.67
CA ASP A 86 18.19 11.46 -3.83
C ASP A 86 17.32 12.55 -3.17
N PRO A 87 17.85 13.31 -2.19
CA PRO A 87 17.10 14.39 -1.54
C PRO A 87 16.68 15.53 -2.47
N GLN A 88 17.26 15.62 -3.66
CA GLN A 88 16.89 16.63 -4.66
C GLN A 88 15.83 16.14 -5.65
N HIS A 89 15.46 14.88 -5.59
CA HIS A 89 14.42 14.33 -6.46
C HIS A 89 13.03 14.88 -6.08
N PRO A 90 12.19 15.30 -7.04
CA PRO A 90 10.86 15.88 -6.75
C PRO A 90 9.96 15.00 -5.87
N ALA A 91 10.04 13.67 -5.98
CA ALA A 91 9.26 12.74 -5.18
C ALA A 91 9.86 12.44 -3.79
N HIS A 92 11.00 13.01 -3.42
CA HIS A 92 11.69 12.66 -2.16
C HIS A 92 10.81 12.88 -0.93
N GLU A 93 10.20 14.06 -0.82
CA GLU A 93 9.34 14.43 0.31
C GLU A 93 8.08 13.54 0.38
N PHE A 94 7.48 13.22 -0.76
CA PHE A 94 6.34 12.31 -0.83
C PHE A 94 6.68 10.95 -0.22
N TYR A 95 7.78 10.29 -0.64
CA TYR A 95 8.14 8.98 -0.13
C TYR A 95 8.56 9.00 1.34
N GLN A 96 9.25 10.05 1.80
CA GLN A 96 9.60 10.22 3.21
C GLN A 96 8.35 10.29 4.11
N ASN A 97 7.38 11.11 3.72
CA ASN A 97 6.19 11.35 4.53
C ASN A 97 5.21 10.17 4.48
N ARG A 98 5.07 9.56 3.30
CA ARG A 98 4.11 8.48 3.04
C ARG A 98 4.28 7.30 3.99
N HIS A 99 5.51 6.85 4.20
CA HIS A 99 5.76 5.69 5.06
C HIS A 99 5.28 5.91 6.50
N GLY A 100 5.60 7.06 7.08
CA GLY A 100 5.15 7.42 8.43
C GLY A 100 3.64 7.63 8.54
N SER A 101 3.03 8.25 7.52
CA SER A 101 1.58 8.45 7.46
C SER A 101 0.82 7.12 7.44
N ILE A 102 1.16 6.22 6.52
CA ILE A 102 0.52 4.90 6.42
C ILE A 102 0.66 4.10 7.71
N LEU A 103 1.84 4.09 8.34
CA LEU A 103 2.03 3.39 9.61
C LEU A 103 1.15 3.98 10.72
N THR A 104 1.05 5.30 10.78
CA THR A 104 0.19 5.99 11.76
C THR A 104 -1.28 5.63 11.52
N ASP A 105 -1.73 5.67 10.29
CA ASP A 105 -3.11 5.33 9.93
C ASP A 105 -3.42 3.88 10.27
N MET A 106 -2.56 2.93 9.87
CA MET A 106 -2.75 1.50 10.14
C MET A 106 -2.75 1.14 11.62
N THR A 107 -1.90 1.77 12.42
CA THR A 107 -1.85 1.53 13.86
C THR A 107 -2.99 2.20 14.62
N SER A 108 -3.68 3.17 14.02
CA SER A 108 -4.83 3.85 14.63
C SER A 108 -6.15 3.09 14.47
N VAL A 109 -6.22 2.11 13.57
CA VAL A 109 -7.43 1.31 13.33
C VAL A 109 -7.66 0.33 14.48
N ASP A 110 -8.92 0.21 14.91
CA ASP A 110 -9.35 -0.79 15.90
C ASP A 110 -9.50 -2.17 15.24
N TRP A 111 -8.36 -2.81 14.95
CA TRP A 111 -8.30 -4.14 14.36
C TRP A 111 -8.80 -5.22 15.31
N GLU A 112 -9.52 -6.22 14.81
CA GLU A 112 -9.74 -7.47 15.52
C GLU A 112 -8.44 -8.30 15.46
N LEU A 113 -7.77 -8.46 16.61
CA LEU A 113 -6.43 -9.03 16.70
C LEU A 113 -6.36 -10.21 17.67
N PRO A 114 -5.52 -11.22 17.40
CA PRO A 114 -5.09 -12.19 18.40
C PRO A 114 -4.48 -11.47 19.61
N GLU A 115 -4.60 -12.07 20.80
CA GLU A 115 -4.18 -11.46 22.07
C GLU A 115 -2.73 -10.96 22.05
N GLU A 116 -1.83 -11.73 21.44
CA GLU A 116 -0.40 -11.39 21.37
C GLU A 116 -0.09 -10.17 20.51
N TYR A 117 -0.98 -9.79 19.56
CA TYR A 117 -0.83 -8.64 18.68
C TYR A 117 -1.62 -7.41 19.14
N ARG A 118 -2.26 -7.47 20.31
CA ARG A 118 -2.86 -6.29 20.97
C ARG A 118 -1.82 -5.40 21.62
N ASP A 119 -0.60 -5.90 21.78
CA ASP A 119 0.56 -5.10 22.15
C ASP A 119 0.95 -4.14 21.01
N PRO A 120 1.03 -2.81 21.25
CA PRO A 120 1.27 -1.83 20.21
C PRO A 120 2.62 -2.00 19.50
N GLU A 121 3.68 -2.44 20.19
CA GLU A 121 4.98 -2.66 19.57
C GLU A 121 4.93 -3.86 18.61
N ARG A 122 4.28 -4.94 19.03
CA ARG A 122 4.12 -6.13 18.18
C ARG A 122 3.25 -5.87 16.97
N LEU A 123 2.17 -5.11 17.13
CA LEU A 123 1.32 -4.71 16.02
C LEU A 123 2.09 -3.84 15.03
N HIS A 124 2.83 -2.85 15.53
CA HIS A 124 3.69 -2.00 14.71
C HIS A 124 4.71 -2.83 13.92
N ASP A 125 5.44 -3.72 14.56
CA ASP A 125 6.45 -4.56 13.92
C ASP A 125 5.84 -5.50 12.87
N LEU A 126 4.64 -6.04 13.14
CA LEU A 126 3.91 -6.86 12.17
C LEU A 126 3.53 -6.04 10.93
N ILE A 127 2.97 -4.84 11.12
CA ILE A 127 2.58 -3.95 10.02
C ILE A 127 3.81 -3.57 9.19
N VAL A 128 4.90 -3.13 9.82
CA VAL A 128 6.16 -2.79 9.12
C VAL A 128 6.68 -3.98 8.32
N THR A 129 6.67 -5.18 8.92
CA THR A 129 7.13 -6.39 8.24
C THR A 129 6.23 -6.77 7.07
N ALA A 130 4.92 -6.58 7.20
CA ALA A 130 3.96 -6.81 6.11
C ALA A 130 4.22 -5.87 4.91
N PHE A 131 4.58 -4.60 5.19
CA PHE A 131 4.97 -3.66 4.11
C PHE A 131 6.28 -4.07 3.42
N PHE A 132 7.29 -4.50 4.18
CA PHE A 132 8.51 -5.04 3.56
C PHE A 132 8.23 -6.25 2.67
N ALA A 133 7.33 -7.15 3.11
CA ALA A 133 6.91 -8.28 2.32
C ALA A 133 6.14 -7.84 1.07
N MET A 134 5.25 -6.86 1.19
CA MET A 134 4.49 -6.31 0.07
C MET A 134 5.39 -5.67 -0.99
N ASP A 135 6.35 -4.85 -0.60
CA ASP A 135 7.33 -4.24 -1.50
C ASP A 135 8.16 -5.30 -2.22
N GLY A 136 8.61 -6.32 -1.50
CA GLY A 136 9.34 -7.46 -2.07
C GLY A 136 8.49 -8.24 -3.08
N VAL A 137 7.22 -8.50 -2.77
CA VAL A 137 6.26 -9.17 -3.66
C VAL A 137 6.00 -8.35 -4.92
N GLN A 138 5.84 -7.04 -4.79
CA GLN A 138 5.65 -6.13 -5.93
C GLN A 138 6.84 -6.17 -6.88
N ILE A 139 8.06 -6.02 -6.37
CA ILE A 139 9.28 -6.10 -7.21
C ILE A 139 9.42 -7.46 -7.87
N GLN A 140 9.20 -8.56 -7.13
CA GLN A 140 9.31 -9.90 -7.69
C GLN A 140 8.28 -10.17 -8.77
N SER A 141 7.03 -9.74 -8.60
CA SER A 141 5.99 -9.93 -9.60
C SER A 141 6.28 -9.20 -10.92
N LEU A 142 6.99 -8.09 -10.87
CA LEU A 142 7.39 -7.33 -12.07
C LEU A 142 8.55 -7.97 -12.83
N THR A 143 9.35 -8.80 -12.16
CA THR A 143 10.58 -9.39 -12.72
C THR A 143 10.53 -10.90 -12.91
N ASN A 144 9.58 -11.57 -12.26
CA ASN A 144 9.38 -13.02 -12.37
C ASN A 144 8.09 -13.34 -13.14
N PRO A 145 8.18 -13.79 -14.41
CA PRO A 145 7.01 -14.07 -15.23
C PRO A 145 6.25 -15.35 -14.82
N ASN A 146 6.81 -16.16 -13.91
CA ASN A 146 6.27 -17.47 -13.57
C ASN A 146 5.27 -17.43 -12.40
N GLU A 147 5.23 -16.33 -11.66
CA GLU A 147 4.37 -16.20 -10.48
C GLU A 147 3.69 -14.84 -10.46
N SER A 148 2.38 -14.83 -10.20
CA SER A 148 1.63 -13.59 -10.03
C SER A 148 1.93 -12.95 -8.67
N MET A 149 1.65 -11.65 -8.56
CA MET A 149 1.74 -10.91 -7.29
C MET A 149 0.92 -11.58 -6.19
N MET A 150 -0.27 -12.06 -6.50
CA MET A 150 -1.14 -12.75 -5.55
C MET A 150 -0.54 -14.08 -5.05
N GLN A 151 0.05 -14.89 -5.95
CA GLN A 151 0.72 -16.13 -5.54
C GLN A 151 1.92 -15.88 -4.62
N LEU A 152 2.66 -14.81 -4.87
CA LEU A 152 3.78 -14.40 -4.01
C LEU A 152 3.27 -13.90 -2.65
N TRP A 153 2.20 -13.08 -2.65
CA TRP A 153 1.59 -12.57 -1.43
C TRP A 153 1.02 -13.68 -0.55
N GLU A 154 0.31 -14.64 -1.10
CA GLU A 154 -0.22 -15.78 -0.35
C GLU A 154 0.84 -16.58 0.42
N ARG A 155 2.11 -16.58 -0.07
CA ARG A 155 3.22 -17.18 0.69
C ARG A 155 3.63 -16.31 1.86
N ALA A 156 3.77 -15.00 1.65
CA ALA A 156 4.08 -14.05 2.72
C ALA A 156 2.98 -14.05 3.78
N GLU A 157 1.73 -14.03 3.35
CA GLU A 157 0.56 -14.03 4.22
C GLU A 157 0.50 -15.24 5.16
N ARG A 158 0.85 -16.43 4.68
CA ARG A 158 0.90 -17.63 5.53
C ARG A 158 1.98 -17.56 6.62
N ILE A 159 3.04 -16.79 6.40
CA ILE A 159 4.12 -16.59 7.37
C ILE A 159 3.77 -15.45 8.34
N LEU A 160 3.20 -14.37 7.84
CA LEU A 160 2.81 -13.21 8.64
C LEU A 160 1.61 -13.52 9.55
N PHE A 161 0.67 -14.31 9.04
CA PHE A 161 -0.60 -14.63 9.70
C PHE A 161 -0.79 -16.15 9.83
N PRO A 162 0.04 -16.83 10.64
CA PRO A 162 0.02 -18.28 10.71
C PRO A 162 -1.22 -18.81 11.43
N SER A 163 -1.73 -19.97 10.96
CA SER A 163 -2.69 -20.80 11.69
C SER A 163 -1.96 -21.51 12.86
N PRO A 164 -2.60 -21.75 14.00
CA PRO A 164 -4.00 -21.39 14.31
C PRO A 164 -4.19 -19.97 14.86
N THR A 165 -3.12 -19.22 15.12
CA THR A 165 -3.18 -17.91 15.81
C THR A 165 -4.13 -16.93 15.13
N TRP A 166 -4.14 -16.92 13.79
CA TRP A 166 -4.94 -16.00 12.99
C TRP A 166 -6.26 -16.59 12.45
N ASP A 167 -6.59 -17.84 12.82
CA ASP A 167 -7.87 -18.44 12.44
C ASP A 167 -9.02 -17.69 13.15
N GLY A 168 -9.88 -17.04 12.43
CA GLY A 168 -10.95 -16.19 12.97
C GLY A 168 -10.69 -14.69 12.92
N TYR A 169 -9.50 -14.29 12.45
CA TYR A 169 -9.08 -12.90 12.24
C TYR A 169 -8.73 -12.62 10.76
N ARG A 170 -9.24 -13.43 9.83
CA ARG A 170 -9.00 -13.33 8.38
C ARG A 170 -10.24 -12.88 7.64
#